data_adf6896ab5ecb0bc2d1ee76113bc984b
#
_entry.id   adf6896ab5ecb0bc2d1ee76113bc984b
#
_cell.length_a   1.000
_cell.length_b   1.000
_cell.length_c   1.000
_cell.angle_alpha   90.00
_cell.angle_beta   90.00
_cell.angle_gamma   90.00
#
_symmetry.space_group_name_H-M   'P 1'
#
loop_
_entity.id
_entity.type
_entity.pdbx_description
1 polymer ?
#
loop_
_entity_poly.entity_id
_entity_poly.type
_entity_poly.pdbx_seq_one_letter_code
_entity_poly.pdbx_strand_id
1 'polypeptide(L)' 'MEVKIENGKLFIEIDLQEPTPRASGKTLVVATTHGNVVTECVVDGKPVVIGLNAYIKK' A
#
# COMPACT_ATOMS: atom_id res chain seq x y z
N MET A 1 8.06 2.86 -0.47
CA MET A 1 6.98 3.02 0.52
C MET A 1 7.57 3.21 1.89
N GLU A 2 7.09 4.20 2.61
CA GLU A 2 7.51 4.41 3.99
C GLU A 2 6.33 4.14 4.91
N VAL A 3 6.63 3.53 6.06
CA VAL A 3 5.60 3.12 7.01
C VAL A 3 6.08 3.49 8.41
N LYS A 4 5.18 4.07 9.20
CA LYS A 4 5.49 4.36 10.60
C LYS A 4 4.26 4.16 11.47
N ILE A 5 4.49 3.95 12.75
CA ILE A 5 3.43 3.84 13.75
C ILE A 5 3.61 4.98 14.74
N GLU A 6 2.53 5.73 14.98
CA GLU A 6 2.56 6.86 15.89
C GLU A 6 1.18 7.04 16.50
N ASN A 7 1.13 7.17 17.83
CA ASN A 7 -0.12 7.37 18.58
C ASN A 7 -1.19 6.32 18.27
N GLY A 8 -0.79 5.05 18.17
CA GLY A 8 -1.72 3.97 17.87
C GLY A 8 -2.23 3.94 16.45
N LYS A 9 -1.58 4.70 15.55
CA LYS A 9 -2.00 4.78 14.15
C LYS A 9 -0.86 4.36 13.22
N LEU A 10 -1.23 3.70 12.14
CA LEU A 10 -0.30 3.30 11.10
C LEU A 10 -0.34 4.33 9.98
N PHE A 11 0.82 4.91 9.66
CA PHE A 11 0.97 5.87 8.57
C PHE A 11 1.74 5.23 7.44
N ILE A 12 1.20 5.33 6.23
CA ILE A 12 1.80 4.76 5.03
C ILE A 12 2.00 5.87 4.01
N GLU A 13 3.21 5.97 3.48
CA GLU A 13 3.53 6.90 2.41
C GLU A 13 4.00 6.10 1.21
N ILE A 14 3.32 6.25 0.08
CA ILE A 14 3.62 5.53 -1.14
C ILE A 14 3.51 6.48 -2.32
N ASP A 15 4.46 6.41 -3.25
CA ASP A 15 4.45 7.23 -4.44
C ASP A 15 3.35 6.82 -5.40
N LEU A 16 2.72 7.79 -6.03
CA LEU A 16 1.77 7.51 -7.10
C LEU A 16 2.51 7.13 -8.37
N GLN A 17 1.94 6.19 -9.10
CA GLN A 17 2.45 5.78 -10.41
C GLN A 17 1.51 6.27 -11.52
N GLU A 18 1.95 6.16 -12.76
CA GLU A 18 1.06 6.40 -13.90
C GLU A 18 -0.14 5.46 -13.79
N PRO A 19 -1.38 5.98 -13.94
CA PRO A 19 -2.54 5.11 -13.86
C PRO A 19 -2.46 3.96 -14.85
N THR A 20 -2.54 2.74 -14.33
CA THR A 20 -2.36 1.52 -15.12
C THR A 20 -3.64 0.69 -15.10
N PRO A 21 -4.21 0.30 -16.26
CA PRO A 21 -5.42 -0.50 -16.28
C PRO A 21 -5.26 -1.82 -15.56
N ARG A 22 -6.28 -2.21 -14.79
CA ARG A 22 -6.34 -3.54 -14.20
C ARG A 22 -6.90 -4.53 -15.20
N ALA A 23 -6.76 -5.81 -14.88
CA ALA A 23 -7.28 -6.88 -15.75
C ALA A 23 -8.78 -6.73 -15.98
N SER A 24 -9.53 -6.20 -15.01
CA SER A 24 -10.97 -5.99 -15.15
C SER A 24 -11.31 -4.87 -16.15
N GLY A 25 -10.38 -3.95 -16.40
CA GLY A 25 -10.59 -2.82 -17.29
C GLY A 25 -11.51 -1.73 -16.75
N LYS A 26 -11.96 -1.85 -15.51
CA LYS A 26 -12.90 -0.88 -14.90
C LYS A 26 -12.23 0.15 -14.01
N THR A 27 -11.01 -0.08 -13.62
CA THR A 27 -10.26 0.80 -12.73
C THR A 27 -8.83 0.96 -13.21
N LEU A 28 -8.19 2.02 -12.76
CA LEU A 28 -6.78 2.29 -13.04
C LEU A 28 -6.03 2.31 -11.72
N VAL A 29 -4.98 1.52 -11.62
CA VAL A 29 -4.16 1.46 -10.43
C VAL A 29 -3.24 2.66 -10.39
N VAL A 30 -3.24 3.39 -9.29
CA VAL A 30 -2.38 4.58 -9.11
C VAL A 30 -1.30 4.37 -8.06
N ALA A 31 -1.41 3.34 -7.23
CA ALA A 31 -0.38 2.97 -6.28
C ALA A 31 -0.58 1.51 -5.88
N THR A 32 0.50 0.76 -5.75
CA THR A 32 0.42 -0.64 -5.34
C THR A 32 1.74 -1.10 -4.76
N THR A 33 1.67 -2.04 -3.83
CA THR A 33 2.85 -2.71 -3.29
C THR A 33 3.25 -3.94 -4.11
N HIS A 34 2.46 -4.28 -5.13
CA HIS A 34 2.70 -5.47 -5.96
C HIS A 34 2.75 -6.75 -5.13
N GLY A 35 1.79 -6.90 -4.25
CA GLY A 35 1.72 -8.03 -3.32
C GLY A 35 1.99 -7.57 -1.90
N ASN A 36 2.30 -8.51 -1.03
CA ASN A 36 2.54 -8.21 0.38
C ASN A 36 4.00 -7.81 0.61
N VAL A 37 4.20 -6.76 1.39
CA VAL A 37 5.53 -6.26 1.74
C VAL A 37 5.68 -6.33 3.25
N VAL A 38 6.77 -6.94 3.71
CA VAL A 38 7.11 -6.98 5.13
C VAL A 38 7.79 -5.67 5.48
N THR A 39 7.28 -4.96 6.48
CA THR A 39 7.84 -3.68 6.89
C THR A 39 8.74 -3.81 8.10
N GLU A 40 9.43 -2.71 8.45
CA GLU A 40 10.25 -2.67 9.66
C GLU A 40 9.43 -2.31 10.90
N CYS A 41 8.16 -1.94 10.73
CA CYS A 41 7.29 -1.65 11.84
C CYS A 41 6.87 -2.94 12.53
N VAL A 42 6.78 -2.90 13.84
CA VAL A 42 6.50 -4.08 14.66
C VAL A 42 5.28 -3.82 15.54
N VAL A 43 4.36 -4.76 15.58
CA VAL A 43 3.20 -4.74 16.48
C VAL A 43 3.16 -6.08 17.21
N ASP A 44 3.09 -6.02 18.53
CA ASP A 44 3.09 -7.22 19.40
C ASP A 44 4.27 -8.15 19.08
N GLY A 45 5.44 -7.57 18.82
CA GLY A 45 6.65 -8.34 18.54
C GLY A 45 6.71 -8.97 17.14
N LYS A 46 5.77 -8.63 16.27
CA LYS A 46 5.70 -9.21 14.91
C LYS A 46 5.75 -8.11 13.85
N PRO A 47 6.51 -8.32 12.77
CA PRO A 47 6.57 -7.34 11.70
C PRO A 47 5.20 -7.13 11.04
N VAL A 48 4.89 -5.88 10.71
CA VAL A 48 3.65 -5.56 10.00
C VAL A 48 3.85 -5.85 8.52
N VAL A 49 2.91 -6.60 7.94
CA VAL A 49 2.91 -6.92 6.51
C VAL A 49 1.80 -6.11 5.86
N ILE A 50 2.13 -5.42 4.76
CA ILE A 50 1.18 -4.55 4.08
C ILE A 50 0.98 -5.00 2.64
N GLY A 51 -0.29 -5.19 2.26
CA GLY A 51 -0.67 -5.33 0.87
C GLY A 51 -1.59 -4.16 0.55
N LEU A 52 -1.18 -3.29 -0.36
CA LEU A 52 -1.92 -2.07 -0.66
C LEU A 52 -2.16 -1.93 -2.16
N ASN A 53 -3.38 -1.58 -2.50
CA ASN A 53 -3.75 -1.25 -3.88
C ASN A 53 -4.67 -0.05 -3.83
N ALA A 54 -4.28 1.02 -4.50
CA ALA A 54 -5.09 2.22 -4.62
C ALA A 54 -5.40 2.43 -6.09
N TYR A 55 -6.64 2.75 -6.41
CA TYR A 55 -7.03 2.92 -7.80
C TYR A 55 -8.13 3.96 -7.94
N ILE A 56 -8.26 4.47 -9.17
CA ILE A 56 -9.34 5.37 -9.52
C ILE A 56 -10.29 4.65 -10.47
N LYS A 57 -11.51 5.12 -10.54
CA LYS A 57 -12.49 4.58 -11.50
C LYS A 57 -12.17 5.12 -12.87
N LYS A 58 -12.33 4.27 -13.85
CA LYS A 58 -12.10 4.63 -15.23
C LYS A 58 -13.22 5.54 -15.77
#